data_008f96e2aeca210b737ce15f90dc6894
#
_entry.id   008f96e2aeca210b737ce15f90dc6894
#
_cell.length_a   1.000
_cell.length_b   1.000
_cell.length_c   1.000
_cell.angle_alpha   90.00
_cell.angle_beta   90.00
_cell.angle_gamma   90.00
#
_symmetry.space_group_name_H-M   'P 1'
#
loop_
_entity.id
_entity.type
_entity.pdbx_description
1 polymer ?
#
loop_
_entity_poly.entity_id
_entity_poly.type
_entity_poly.pdbx_seq_one_letter_code
_entity_poly.pdbx_strand_id
1 'polypeptide(L)'
;MIAYSLKRLGVAILVALTVSLITFSMIYASGDPALAIAGEGARPEDIDNIRKYYGFDRPVPVQYVDWLKNAVSGDLGRSFNLRQPVADVIFERLPTTMLLGACAILFALILAIPLGVLAAIKPNSIFDRFALTLAVIGQAMPSFWFALTLILWLGVYWRLLPITGQDSWLNFVMPSIALGYYVTPAVMRLTRAGMLEVLSSDYIRTARAKGLRPMTVLFKHALRNAIIPVVALAAVQFGFMLGGSIVIETIFQINGLGYLAWESIQRKDLPMMQAIVLVLSIIYVLITFLADMLNAFLDPRIRVS
;
A
#
# COMPACT_ATOMS: atom_id res chain seq x y z
N MET A 1 3.93 23.98 -13.16
CA MET A 1 4.59 22.69 -12.97
C MET A 1 5.68 22.77 -11.90
N ILE A 2 6.77 23.52 -12.11
CA ILE A 2 7.92 23.55 -11.18
C ILE A 2 7.50 23.97 -9.77
N ALA A 3 6.76 25.06 -9.58
CA ALA A 3 6.29 25.52 -8.27
C ALA A 3 5.39 24.48 -7.57
N TYR A 4 4.49 23.84 -8.30
CA TYR A 4 3.65 22.77 -7.78
C TYR A 4 4.48 21.57 -7.33
N SER A 5 5.43 21.11 -8.18
CA SER A 5 6.32 20.00 -7.84
C SER A 5 7.19 20.30 -6.61
N LEU A 6 7.73 21.52 -6.49
CA LEU A 6 8.51 21.94 -5.33
C LEU A 6 7.66 21.99 -4.05
N LYS A 7 6.43 22.50 -4.12
CA LYS A 7 5.50 22.51 -2.99
C LYS A 7 5.19 21.06 -2.53
N ARG A 8 4.90 20.16 -3.48
CA ARG A 8 4.63 18.75 -3.19
C ARG A 8 5.85 18.03 -2.64
N LEU A 9 7.03 18.28 -3.17
CA LEU A 9 8.27 17.73 -2.65
C LEU A 9 8.53 18.22 -1.21
N GLY A 10 8.29 19.50 -0.92
CA GLY A 10 8.39 20.03 0.44
C GLY A 10 7.46 19.33 1.43
N VAL A 11 6.21 19.09 1.03
CA VAL A 11 5.25 18.32 1.83
C VAL A 11 5.73 16.86 2.01
N ALA A 12 6.24 16.24 0.96
CA ALA A 12 6.75 14.87 1.01
C ALA A 12 7.93 14.75 2.01
N ILE A 13 8.87 15.69 1.99
CA ILE A 13 9.99 15.75 2.94
C ILE A 13 9.47 15.96 4.36
N LEU A 14 8.53 16.88 4.57
CA LEU A 14 7.95 17.13 5.89
C LEU A 14 7.27 15.88 6.46
N VAL A 15 6.50 15.16 5.63
CA VAL A 15 5.87 13.90 6.02
C VAL A 15 6.92 12.84 6.36
N ALA A 16 7.97 12.68 5.53
CA ALA A 16 9.05 11.73 5.78
C ALA A 16 9.77 12.03 7.11
N LEU A 17 10.07 13.30 7.41
CA LEU A 17 10.67 13.72 8.68
C LEU A 17 9.73 13.47 9.86
N THR A 18 8.43 13.78 9.71
CA THR A 18 7.44 13.51 10.76
C THR A 18 7.33 12.03 11.07
N VAL A 19 7.25 11.19 10.04
CA VAL A 19 7.20 9.73 10.20
C VAL A 19 8.50 9.21 10.83
N SER A 20 9.66 9.70 10.40
CA SER A 20 10.95 9.29 10.97
C SER A 20 11.04 9.63 12.47
N LEU A 21 10.52 10.79 12.88
CA LEU A 21 10.47 11.19 14.30
C LEU A 21 9.50 10.31 15.10
N ILE A 22 8.34 10.00 14.54
CA ILE A 22 7.35 9.12 15.18
C ILE A 22 7.93 7.72 15.35
N THR A 23 8.49 7.13 14.29
CA THR A 23 9.05 5.77 14.33
C THR A 23 10.23 5.68 15.29
N PHE A 24 11.10 6.70 15.33
CA PHE A 24 12.17 6.75 16.31
C PHE A 24 11.63 6.84 17.75
N SER A 25 10.62 7.68 17.98
CA SER A 25 10.02 7.85 19.31
C SER A 25 9.31 6.59 19.82
N MET A 26 8.82 5.72 18.93
CA MET A 26 8.18 4.44 19.31
C MET A 26 9.13 3.49 20.04
N ILE A 27 10.44 3.58 19.81
CA ILE A 27 11.45 2.79 20.54
C ILE A 27 11.35 3.09 22.05
N TYR A 28 11.29 4.39 22.40
CA TYR A 28 11.21 4.84 23.78
C TYR A 28 9.81 4.70 24.39
N ALA A 29 8.76 4.79 23.57
CA ALA A 29 7.39 4.55 24.02
C ALA A 29 7.16 3.09 24.44
N SER A 30 7.94 2.15 23.88
CA SER A 30 7.88 0.71 24.22
C SER A 30 8.61 0.35 25.51
N GLY A 31 9.31 1.29 26.13
CA GLY A 31 10.11 1.10 27.36
C GLY A 31 11.60 1.39 27.16
N ASP A 32 12.43 0.85 28.04
CA ASP A 32 13.89 0.98 27.93
C ASP A 32 14.42 0.06 26.81
N PRO A 33 14.99 0.62 25.70
CA PRO A 33 15.52 -0.19 24.61
C PRO A 33 16.67 -1.10 25.03
N ALA A 34 17.47 -0.71 26.03
CA ALA A 34 18.56 -1.56 26.56
C ALA A 34 18.00 -2.80 27.27
N LEU A 35 16.89 -2.64 28.01
CA LEU A 35 16.20 -3.77 28.65
C LEU A 35 15.55 -4.69 27.61
N ALA A 36 14.97 -4.12 26.55
CA ALA A 36 14.37 -4.89 25.47
C ALA A 36 15.41 -5.78 24.75
N ILE A 37 16.64 -5.31 24.60
CA ILE A 37 17.76 -6.07 23.99
C ILE A 37 18.32 -7.10 24.97
N ALA A 38 18.51 -6.73 26.24
CA ALA A 38 19.08 -7.59 27.27
C ALA A 38 18.19 -8.80 27.59
N GLY A 39 16.85 -8.63 27.47
CA GLY A 39 15.87 -9.65 27.79
C GLY A 39 15.45 -9.65 29.28
N GLU A 40 14.34 -10.35 29.56
CA GLU A 40 13.82 -10.51 30.91
C GLU A 40 14.80 -11.32 31.77
N GLY A 41 15.23 -10.74 32.91
CA GLY A 41 16.18 -11.39 33.83
C GLY A 41 17.65 -11.08 33.58
N ALA A 42 17.97 -10.17 32.67
CA ALA A 42 19.36 -9.70 32.50
C ALA A 42 19.89 -8.97 33.74
N ARG A 43 21.18 -9.11 34.03
CA ARG A 43 21.81 -8.42 35.16
C ARG A 43 21.89 -6.91 34.87
N PRO A 44 21.76 -6.05 35.90
CA PRO A 44 21.87 -4.60 35.76
C PRO A 44 23.14 -4.16 34.99
N GLU A 45 24.26 -4.82 35.24
CA GLU A 45 25.55 -4.55 34.59
C GLU A 45 25.49 -4.81 33.06
N ASP A 46 24.79 -5.86 32.63
CA ASP A 46 24.63 -6.21 31.21
C ASP A 46 23.76 -5.17 30.52
N ILE A 47 22.69 -4.71 31.18
CA ILE A 47 21.80 -3.64 30.66
C ILE A 47 22.59 -2.33 30.50
N ASP A 48 23.41 -1.95 31.50
CA ASP A 48 24.23 -0.73 31.43
C ASP A 48 25.28 -0.81 30.32
N ASN A 49 25.91 -1.98 30.13
CA ASN A 49 26.85 -2.19 29.03
C ASN A 49 26.15 -2.04 27.65
N ILE A 50 24.97 -2.61 27.48
CA ILE A 50 24.16 -2.47 26.27
C ILE A 50 23.79 -0.99 26.06
N ARG A 51 23.34 -0.29 27.12
CA ARG A 51 22.97 1.13 27.06
C ARG A 51 24.13 1.98 26.56
N LYS A 52 25.34 1.76 27.06
CA LYS A 52 26.58 2.47 26.65
C LYS A 52 27.01 2.06 25.24
N TYR A 53 26.93 0.78 24.90
CA TYR A 53 27.35 0.27 23.59
C TYR A 53 26.50 0.84 22.45
N TYR A 54 25.18 0.92 22.64
CA TYR A 54 24.25 1.48 21.65
C TYR A 54 24.04 2.99 21.79
N GLY A 55 24.62 3.63 22.82
CA GLY A 55 24.50 5.06 23.07
C GLY A 55 23.13 5.51 23.55
N PHE A 56 22.36 4.63 24.19
CA PHE A 56 21.04 4.96 24.76
C PHE A 56 21.15 5.82 26.03
N ASP A 57 22.34 6.05 26.55
CA ASP A 57 22.66 6.97 27.64
C ASP A 57 22.73 8.44 27.20
N ARG A 58 22.80 8.71 25.89
CA ARG A 58 22.87 10.07 25.35
C ARG A 58 21.48 10.74 25.28
N PRO A 59 21.40 12.08 25.22
CA PRO A 59 20.12 12.77 25.04
C PRO A 59 19.35 12.28 23.80
N VAL A 60 18.06 12.03 23.93
CA VAL A 60 17.19 11.49 22.84
C VAL A 60 17.29 12.29 21.53
N PRO A 61 17.34 13.65 21.53
CA PRO A 61 17.50 14.41 20.29
C PRO A 61 18.83 14.11 19.57
N VAL A 62 19.91 13.86 20.32
CA VAL A 62 21.23 13.51 19.74
C VAL A 62 21.16 12.14 19.08
N GLN A 63 20.55 11.18 19.76
CA GLN A 63 20.34 9.83 19.20
C GLN A 63 19.50 9.87 17.93
N TYR A 64 18.43 10.68 17.88
CA TYR A 64 17.61 10.86 16.69
C TYR A 64 18.42 11.42 15.51
N VAL A 65 19.21 12.47 15.74
CA VAL A 65 20.01 13.09 14.68
C VAL A 65 21.06 12.12 14.14
N ASP A 66 21.73 11.35 15.01
CA ASP A 66 22.71 10.36 14.60
C ASP A 66 22.04 9.21 13.82
N TRP A 67 20.90 8.71 14.31
CA TRP A 67 20.13 7.70 13.61
C TRP A 67 19.65 8.20 12.24
N LEU A 68 19.13 9.43 12.14
CA LEU A 68 18.66 10.01 10.88
C LEU A 68 19.80 10.18 9.87
N LYS A 69 21.00 10.61 10.31
CA LYS A 69 22.17 10.68 9.44
C LYS A 69 22.56 9.31 8.89
N ASN A 70 22.57 8.29 9.73
CA ASN A 70 22.84 6.92 9.31
C ASN A 70 21.78 6.41 8.35
N ALA A 71 20.49 6.63 8.65
CA ALA A 71 19.39 6.22 7.78
C ALA A 71 19.46 6.88 6.38
N VAL A 72 19.80 8.19 6.30
CA VAL A 72 19.99 8.90 5.02
C VAL A 72 21.19 8.36 4.25
N SER A 73 22.23 7.88 4.94
CA SER A 73 23.40 7.22 4.30
C SER A 73 23.15 5.76 3.91
N GLY A 74 21.95 5.23 4.19
CA GLY A 74 21.56 3.84 3.88
C GLY A 74 21.83 2.83 4.99
N ASP A 75 22.40 3.27 6.11
CA ASP A 75 22.59 2.42 7.29
C ASP A 75 21.36 2.51 8.20
N LEU A 76 20.52 1.47 8.14
CA LEU A 76 19.31 1.31 8.95
C LEU A 76 19.59 0.54 10.26
N GLY A 77 20.88 0.30 10.58
CA GLY A 77 21.31 -0.46 11.74
C GLY A 77 21.31 -1.97 11.51
N ARG A 78 21.42 -2.72 12.61
CA ARG A 78 21.46 -4.19 12.59
C ARG A 78 20.29 -4.78 13.35
N SER A 79 19.69 -5.82 12.80
CA SER A 79 18.64 -6.61 13.46
C SER A 79 19.19 -7.27 14.73
N PHE A 80 18.47 -7.15 15.83
CA PHE A 80 18.84 -7.80 17.09
C PHE A 80 18.69 -9.31 17.01
N ASN A 81 17.70 -9.80 16.26
CA ASN A 81 17.41 -11.22 16.13
C ASN A 81 18.22 -11.89 15.01
N LEU A 82 18.22 -11.31 13.82
CA LEU A 82 18.90 -11.88 12.65
C LEU A 82 20.40 -11.60 12.63
N ARG A 83 20.87 -10.60 13.39
CA ARG A 83 22.27 -10.14 13.45
C ARG A 83 22.84 -9.72 12.08
N GLN A 84 21.97 -9.36 11.14
CA GLN A 84 22.30 -8.91 9.80
C GLN A 84 22.01 -7.42 9.65
N PRO A 85 22.58 -6.71 8.66
CA PRO A 85 22.19 -5.36 8.32
C PRO A 85 20.70 -5.31 7.97
N VAL A 86 19.97 -4.39 8.58
CA VAL A 86 18.52 -4.25 8.38
C VAL A 86 18.20 -3.91 6.94
N ALA A 87 19.02 -3.06 6.31
CA ALA A 87 18.84 -2.67 4.91
C ALA A 87 18.84 -3.89 3.97
N ASP A 88 19.78 -4.81 4.14
CA ASP A 88 19.90 -6.00 3.27
C ASP A 88 18.64 -6.87 3.36
N VAL A 89 18.15 -7.12 4.58
CA VAL A 89 16.94 -7.93 4.80
C VAL A 89 15.71 -7.25 4.20
N ILE A 90 15.58 -5.93 4.34
CA ILE A 90 14.47 -5.17 3.78
C ILE A 90 14.50 -5.23 2.25
N PHE A 91 15.66 -4.98 1.63
CA PHE A 91 15.76 -4.99 0.16
C PHE A 91 15.56 -6.39 -0.44
N GLU A 92 15.88 -7.45 0.29
CA GLU A 92 15.56 -8.83 -0.11
C GLU A 92 14.04 -9.09 -0.12
N ARG A 93 13.30 -8.57 0.88
CA ARG A 93 11.85 -8.82 1.05
C ARG A 93 10.95 -7.85 0.30
N LEU A 94 11.41 -6.63 0.06
CA LEU A 94 10.65 -5.56 -0.59
C LEU A 94 10.04 -5.96 -1.95
N PRO A 95 10.77 -6.62 -2.88
CA PRO A 95 10.21 -7.01 -4.17
C PRO A 95 8.97 -7.89 -4.06
N THR A 96 8.93 -8.78 -3.08
CA THR A 96 7.78 -9.68 -2.83
C THR A 96 6.52 -8.89 -2.44
N THR A 97 6.64 -7.94 -1.51
CA THR A 97 5.52 -7.06 -1.12
C THR A 97 5.06 -6.18 -2.28
N MET A 98 6.01 -5.61 -3.04
CA MET A 98 5.70 -4.80 -4.22
C MET A 98 4.98 -5.60 -5.31
N LEU A 99 5.41 -6.84 -5.56
CA LEU A 99 4.75 -7.75 -6.50
C LEU A 99 3.33 -8.09 -6.04
N LEU A 100 3.15 -8.44 -4.77
CA LEU A 100 1.83 -8.72 -4.21
C LEU A 100 0.90 -7.51 -4.34
N GLY A 101 1.36 -6.31 -3.98
CA GLY A 101 0.60 -5.08 -4.13
C GLY A 101 0.25 -4.78 -5.59
N ALA A 102 1.21 -4.97 -6.52
CA ALA A 102 0.98 -4.78 -7.95
C ALA A 102 -0.06 -5.77 -8.51
N CYS A 103 0.00 -7.05 -8.14
CA CYS A 103 -1.00 -8.05 -8.51
C CYS A 103 -2.37 -7.72 -7.93
N ALA A 104 -2.43 -7.27 -6.68
CA ALA A 104 -3.68 -6.91 -6.00
C ALA A 104 -4.35 -5.68 -6.63
N ILE A 105 -3.60 -4.62 -6.93
CA ILE A 105 -4.17 -3.44 -7.59
C ILE A 105 -4.59 -3.77 -9.04
N LEU A 106 -3.83 -4.58 -9.75
CA LEU A 106 -4.19 -5.05 -11.09
C LEU A 106 -5.50 -5.85 -11.07
N PHE A 107 -5.66 -6.78 -10.13
CA PHE A 107 -6.91 -7.50 -9.91
C PHE A 107 -8.07 -6.53 -9.65
N ALA A 108 -7.88 -5.56 -8.75
CA ALA A 108 -8.91 -4.56 -8.44
C ALA A 108 -9.32 -3.74 -9.68
N LEU A 109 -8.35 -3.29 -10.49
CA LEU A 109 -8.63 -2.53 -11.71
C LEU A 109 -9.34 -3.36 -12.78
N ILE A 110 -8.89 -4.61 -13.01
CA ILE A 110 -9.50 -5.54 -13.99
C ILE A 110 -10.96 -5.81 -13.64
N LEU A 111 -11.32 -5.88 -12.36
CA LEU A 111 -12.69 -6.13 -11.94
C LEU A 111 -13.51 -4.83 -11.84
N ALA A 112 -12.97 -3.78 -11.24
CA ALA A 112 -13.69 -2.55 -10.91
C ALA A 112 -14.00 -1.70 -12.15
N ILE A 113 -13.08 -1.57 -13.09
CA ILE A 113 -13.28 -0.72 -14.27
C ILE A 113 -14.43 -1.25 -15.14
N PRO A 114 -14.45 -2.53 -15.56
CA PRO A 114 -15.58 -3.05 -16.33
C PRO A 114 -16.92 -2.96 -15.59
N LEU A 115 -16.94 -3.28 -14.29
CA LEU A 115 -18.16 -3.18 -13.49
C LEU A 115 -18.65 -1.73 -13.38
N GLY A 116 -17.75 -0.77 -13.17
CA GLY A 116 -18.08 0.65 -13.13
C GLY A 116 -18.63 1.19 -14.47
N VAL A 117 -18.01 0.78 -15.58
CA VAL A 117 -18.47 1.12 -16.94
C VAL A 117 -19.86 0.53 -17.20
N LEU A 118 -20.07 -0.75 -16.92
CA LEU A 118 -21.36 -1.42 -17.10
C LEU A 118 -22.47 -0.77 -16.26
N ALA A 119 -22.17 -0.44 -15.01
CA ALA A 119 -23.09 0.27 -14.11
C ALA A 119 -23.47 1.67 -14.64
N ALA A 120 -22.53 2.37 -15.31
CA ALA A 120 -22.76 3.70 -15.87
C ALA A 120 -23.54 3.69 -17.18
N ILE A 121 -23.43 2.64 -18.00
CA ILE A 121 -24.16 2.53 -19.29
C ILE A 121 -25.67 2.40 -19.07
N LYS A 122 -26.08 1.70 -18.01
CA LYS A 122 -27.51 1.49 -17.66
C LYS A 122 -27.74 1.87 -16.18
N PRO A 123 -27.76 3.17 -15.86
CA PRO A 123 -27.94 3.62 -14.48
C PRO A 123 -29.33 3.18 -13.96
N ASN A 124 -29.39 2.90 -12.67
CA ASN A 124 -30.56 2.40 -11.96
C ASN A 124 -31.11 1.02 -12.43
N SER A 125 -30.35 0.33 -13.28
CA SER A 125 -30.66 -1.04 -13.71
C SER A 125 -30.35 -2.07 -12.62
N ILE A 126 -30.78 -3.32 -12.83
CA ILE A 126 -30.42 -4.45 -11.96
C ILE A 126 -28.90 -4.64 -11.91
N PHE A 127 -28.19 -4.44 -13.02
CA PHE A 127 -26.72 -4.53 -13.07
C PHE A 127 -26.03 -3.45 -12.23
N ASP A 128 -26.52 -2.21 -12.28
CA ASP A 128 -26.02 -1.11 -11.47
C ASP A 128 -26.23 -1.39 -9.98
N ARG A 129 -27.43 -1.79 -9.60
CA ARG A 129 -27.76 -2.14 -8.20
C ARG A 129 -26.95 -3.34 -7.72
N PHE A 130 -26.80 -4.37 -8.53
CA PHE A 130 -25.99 -5.54 -8.20
C PHE A 130 -24.52 -5.17 -7.99
N ALA A 131 -23.92 -4.39 -8.90
CA ALA A 131 -22.53 -3.93 -8.77
C ALA A 131 -22.32 -3.10 -7.50
N LEU A 132 -23.23 -2.18 -7.18
CA LEU A 132 -23.17 -1.39 -5.95
C LEU A 132 -23.36 -2.25 -4.69
N THR A 133 -24.28 -3.22 -4.71
CA THR A 133 -24.48 -4.14 -3.58
C THR A 133 -23.26 -5.01 -3.35
N LEU A 134 -22.67 -5.56 -4.42
CA LEU A 134 -21.43 -6.34 -4.34
C LEU A 134 -20.28 -5.51 -3.76
N ALA A 135 -20.21 -4.24 -4.14
CA ALA A 135 -19.23 -3.30 -3.61
C ALA A 135 -19.41 -3.08 -2.10
N VAL A 136 -20.64 -2.90 -1.62
CA VAL A 136 -20.93 -2.73 -0.18
C VAL A 136 -20.57 -3.99 0.60
N ILE A 137 -21.00 -5.17 0.11
CA ILE A 137 -20.67 -6.47 0.73
C ILE A 137 -19.15 -6.64 0.81
N GLY A 138 -18.43 -6.35 -0.29
CA GLY A 138 -16.97 -6.44 -0.31
C GLY A 138 -16.31 -5.58 0.79
N GLN A 139 -16.75 -4.34 0.98
CA GLN A 139 -16.18 -3.48 2.02
C GLN A 139 -16.55 -3.88 3.47
N ALA A 140 -17.66 -4.57 3.64
CA ALA A 140 -18.11 -5.02 4.97
C ALA A 140 -17.35 -6.25 5.50
N MET A 141 -16.73 -7.03 4.61
CA MET A 141 -16.00 -8.24 5.02
C MET A 141 -14.61 -7.90 5.57
N PRO A 142 -14.20 -8.45 6.74
CA PRO A 142 -12.83 -8.33 7.22
C PRO A 142 -11.84 -9.04 6.27
N SER A 143 -10.69 -8.42 5.98
CA SER A 143 -9.72 -8.97 5.02
C SER A 143 -9.19 -10.34 5.42
N PHE A 144 -8.91 -10.56 6.71
CA PHE A 144 -8.45 -11.86 7.20
C PHE A 144 -9.50 -12.94 7.04
N TRP A 145 -10.78 -12.64 7.27
CA TRP A 145 -11.87 -13.61 7.12
C TRP A 145 -12.04 -14.00 5.64
N PHE A 146 -11.96 -13.02 4.74
CA PHE A 146 -12.03 -13.29 3.30
C PHE A 146 -10.83 -14.12 2.83
N ALA A 147 -9.62 -13.82 3.31
CA ALA A 147 -8.41 -14.59 3.01
C ALA A 147 -8.55 -16.07 3.45
N LEU A 148 -9.01 -16.29 4.69
CA LEU A 148 -9.23 -17.66 5.21
C LEU A 148 -10.34 -18.41 4.45
N THR A 149 -11.39 -17.67 4.02
CA THR A 149 -12.46 -18.24 3.19
C THR A 149 -11.93 -18.67 1.81
N LEU A 150 -11.07 -17.87 1.18
CA LEU A 150 -10.40 -18.26 -0.07
C LEU A 150 -9.53 -19.51 0.10
N ILE A 151 -8.73 -19.56 1.16
CA ILE A 151 -7.93 -20.75 1.50
C ILE A 151 -8.82 -21.99 1.63
N LEU A 152 -9.91 -21.87 2.40
CA LEU A 152 -10.82 -22.99 2.65
C LEU A 152 -11.45 -23.51 1.35
N TRP A 153 -12.00 -22.62 0.52
CA TRP A 153 -12.70 -23.04 -0.71
C TRP A 153 -11.72 -23.40 -1.83
N LEU A 154 -10.78 -22.52 -2.17
CA LEU A 154 -9.91 -22.71 -3.33
C LEU A 154 -8.70 -23.62 -3.02
N GLY A 155 -8.21 -23.59 -1.79
CA GLY A 155 -7.04 -24.38 -1.38
C GLY A 155 -7.39 -25.76 -0.85
N VAL A 156 -8.36 -25.83 0.09
CA VAL A 156 -8.67 -27.09 0.80
C VAL A 156 -9.73 -27.92 0.10
N TYR A 157 -10.91 -27.33 -0.15
CA TYR A 157 -12.03 -28.09 -0.72
C TYR A 157 -11.83 -28.39 -2.21
N TRP A 158 -11.53 -27.37 -3.01
CA TRP A 158 -11.39 -27.52 -4.46
C TRP A 158 -9.97 -27.86 -4.89
N ARG A 159 -8.97 -27.63 -4.06
CA ARG A 159 -7.54 -27.90 -4.30
C ARG A 159 -7.03 -27.30 -5.64
N LEU A 160 -7.53 -26.10 -5.98
CA LEU A 160 -7.18 -25.41 -7.21
C LEU A 160 -5.92 -24.57 -7.10
N LEU A 161 -5.65 -24.04 -5.90
CA LEU A 161 -4.55 -23.09 -5.64
C LEU A 161 -3.76 -23.52 -4.40
N PRO A 162 -2.45 -23.24 -4.37
CA PRO A 162 -1.61 -23.50 -3.20
C PRO A 162 -2.02 -22.60 -2.03
N ILE A 163 -1.99 -23.16 -0.81
CA ILE A 163 -2.48 -22.50 0.40
C ILE A 163 -1.48 -21.46 0.91
N THR A 164 -0.17 -21.76 0.87
CA THR A 164 0.91 -20.95 1.44
C THR A 164 2.15 -20.98 0.56
N GLY A 165 3.12 -20.11 0.85
CA GLY A 165 4.42 -20.07 0.18
C GLY A 165 4.47 -19.05 -0.96
N GLN A 166 5.59 -19.08 -1.69
CA GLN A 166 5.85 -18.13 -2.79
C GLN A 166 6.61 -18.76 -3.97
N ASP A 167 6.62 -20.11 -4.06
CA ASP A 167 7.46 -20.85 -5.02
C ASP A 167 6.95 -20.75 -6.46
N SER A 168 5.70 -20.35 -6.65
CA SER A 168 5.10 -20.18 -7.97
C SER A 168 4.19 -18.95 -8.03
N TRP A 169 3.88 -18.47 -9.24
CA TRP A 169 2.93 -17.38 -9.44
C TRP A 169 1.51 -17.70 -8.92
N LEU A 170 1.14 -18.97 -8.85
CA LEU A 170 -0.15 -19.41 -8.30
C LEU A 170 -0.31 -19.08 -6.82
N ASN A 171 0.79 -19.02 -6.07
CA ASN A 171 0.80 -18.63 -4.66
C ASN A 171 0.37 -17.17 -4.44
N PHE A 172 0.49 -16.30 -5.47
CA PHE A 172 0.08 -14.91 -5.40
C PHE A 172 -1.39 -14.68 -5.78
N VAL A 173 -2.10 -15.66 -6.36
CA VAL A 173 -3.48 -15.47 -6.83
C VAL A 173 -4.44 -15.17 -5.67
N MET A 174 -4.54 -16.08 -4.69
CA MET A 174 -5.44 -15.86 -3.54
C MET A 174 -5.07 -14.63 -2.71
N PRO A 175 -3.80 -14.41 -2.36
CA PRO A 175 -3.38 -13.19 -1.65
C PRO A 175 -3.72 -11.90 -2.41
N SER A 176 -3.52 -11.88 -3.73
CA SER A 176 -3.86 -10.71 -4.57
C SER A 176 -5.36 -10.43 -4.59
N ILE A 177 -6.18 -11.48 -4.67
CA ILE A 177 -7.64 -11.35 -4.55
C ILE A 177 -8.01 -10.83 -3.15
N ALA A 178 -7.42 -11.41 -2.08
CA ALA A 178 -7.71 -11.05 -0.70
C ALA A 178 -7.23 -9.64 -0.32
N LEU A 179 -6.22 -9.09 -1.00
CA LEU A 179 -5.77 -7.72 -0.79
C LEU A 179 -6.53 -6.74 -1.70
N GLY A 180 -6.79 -7.12 -2.96
CA GLY A 180 -7.38 -6.26 -3.99
C GLY A 180 -8.89 -6.04 -3.87
N TYR A 181 -9.62 -7.03 -3.30
CA TYR A 181 -11.10 -6.93 -3.22
C TYR A 181 -11.56 -5.69 -2.47
N TYR A 182 -10.84 -5.28 -1.41
CA TYR A 182 -11.20 -4.13 -0.57
C TYR A 182 -11.16 -2.80 -1.32
N VAL A 183 -10.27 -2.67 -2.30
CA VAL A 183 -10.09 -1.46 -3.13
C VAL A 183 -11.07 -1.42 -4.30
N THR A 184 -11.49 -2.59 -4.79
CA THR A 184 -12.40 -2.74 -5.94
C THR A 184 -13.65 -1.86 -5.86
N PRO A 185 -14.38 -1.75 -4.73
CA PRO A 185 -15.56 -0.91 -4.61
C PRO A 185 -15.30 0.59 -4.80
N ALA A 186 -14.19 1.10 -4.26
CA ALA A 186 -13.86 2.52 -4.39
C ALA A 186 -13.54 2.88 -5.84
N VAL A 187 -12.73 2.05 -6.50
CA VAL A 187 -12.37 2.20 -7.92
C VAL A 187 -13.60 2.08 -8.81
N MET A 188 -14.46 1.10 -8.56
CA MET A 188 -15.70 0.89 -9.32
C MET A 188 -16.64 2.10 -9.23
N ARG A 189 -16.89 2.60 -8.02
CA ARG A 189 -17.77 3.78 -7.83
C ARG A 189 -17.21 5.02 -8.51
N LEU A 190 -15.90 5.26 -8.42
CA LEU A 190 -15.27 6.40 -9.07
C LEU A 190 -15.32 6.27 -10.59
N THR A 191 -15.08 5.06 -11.13
CA THR A 191 -15.22 4.77 -12.57
C THR A 191 -16.66 5.04 -13.04
N ARG A 192 -17.66 4.55 -12.28
CA ARG A 192 -19.08 4.77 -12.58
C ARG A 192 -19.42 6.27 -12.58
N ALA A 193 -19.01 7.01 -11.57
CA ALA A 193 -19.29 8.44 -11.45
C ALA A 193 -18.66 9.23 -12.62
N GLY A 194 -17.38 9.00 -12.89
CA GLY A 194 -16.68 9.64 -14.01
C GLY A 194 -17.29 9.29 -15.38
N MET A 195 -17.70 8.03 -15.56
CA MET A 195 -18.39 7.63 -16.79
C MET A 195 -19.76 8.32 -16.97
N LEU A 196 -20.56 8.45 -15.90
CA LEU A 196 -21.86 9.14 -15.96
C LEU A 196 -21.69 10.61 -16.32
N GLU A 197 -20.73 11.30 -15.70
CA GLU A 197 -20.41 12.69 -16.00
C GLU A 197 -19.99 12.87 -17.45
N VAL A 198 -19.04 12.07 -17.91
CA VAL A 198 -18.50 12.14 -19.27
C VAL A 198 -19.56 11.79 -20.31
N LEU A 199 -20.38 10.75 -20.12
CA LEU A 199 -21.40 10.32 -21.06
C LEU A 199 -22.52 11.37 -21.26
N SER A 200 -22.70 12.29 -20.33
CA SER A 200 -23.66 13.40 -20.40
C SER A 200 -23.07 14.67 -21.11
N SER A 201 -21.78 14.70 -21.39
CA SER A 201 -21.10 15.87 -21.96
C SER A 201 -21.44 16.13 -23.43
N ASP A 202 -21.33 17.39 -23.85
CA ASP A 202 -21.65 17.83 -25.22
C ASP A 202 -20.74 17.22 -26.29
N TYR A 203 -19.47 16.98 -25.99
CA TYR A 203 -18.58 16.35 -26.96
C TYR A 203 -18.93 14.88 -27.23
N ILE A 204 -19.51 14.16 -26.26
CA ILE A 204 -20.05 12.82 -26.46
C ILE A 204 -21.33 12.88 -27.31
N ARG A 205 -22.17 13.90 -27.09
CA ARG A 205 -23.34 14.13 -27.95
C ARG A 205 -22.95 14.39 -29.41
N THR A 206 -21.90 15.21 -29.59
CA THR A 206 -21.34 15.48 -30.92
C THR A 206 -20.74 14.22 -31.56
N ALA A 207 -20.04 13.38 -30.80
CA ALA A 207 -19.48 12.13 -31.29
C ALA A 207 -20.56 11.17 -31.78
N ARG A 208 -21.67 11.08 -31.05
CA ARG A 208 -22.86 10.29 -31.47
C ARG A 208 -23.52 10.88 -32.73
N ALA A 209 -23.68 12.21 -32.80
CA ALA A 209 -24.24 12.90 -33.96
C ALA A 209 -23.42 12.69 -35.24
N LYS A 210 -22.08 12.52 -35.12
CA LYS A 210 -21.18 12.15 -36.21
C LYS A 210 -21.25 10.69 -36.63
N GLY A 211 -22.14 9.88 -36.06
CA GLY A 211 -22.35 8.48 -36.41
C GLY A 211 -21.27 7.52 -35.93
N LEU A 212 -20.45 7.90 -34.92
CA LEU A 212 -19.44 7.00 -34.37
C LEU A 212 -20.09 5.78 -33.71
N ARG A 213 -19.48 4.62 -33.90
CA ARG A 213 -19.94 3.35 -33.29
C ARG A 213 -20.00 3.47 -31.78
N PRO A 214 -21.03 2.91 -31.09
CA PRO A 214 -21.20 3.00 -29.64
C PRO A 214 -19.97 2.59 -28.83
N MET A 215 -19.29 1.52 -29.25
CA MET A 215 -18.05 1.05 -28.58
C MET A 215 -16.88 2.05 -28.72
N THR A 216 -16.78 2.73 -29.88
CA THR A 216 -15.78 3.80 -30.08
C THR A 216 -16.07 4.98 -29.15
N VAL A 217 -17.33 5.39 -29.05
CA VAL A 217 -17.75 6.47 -28.13
C VAL A 217 -17.43 6.08 -26.69
N LEU A 218 -17.74 4.84 -26.29
CA LEU A 218 -17.55 4.34 -24.94
C LEU A 218 -16.08 4.26 -24.54
N PHE A 219 -15.28 3.52 -25.30
CA PHE A 219 -13.88 3.22 -24.89
C PHE A 219 -12.89 4.33 -25.28
N LYS A 220 -13.01 4.89 -26.49
CA LYS A 220 -12.05 5.88 -26.98
C LYS A 220 -12.35 7.31 -26.48
N HIS A 221 -13.62 7.67 -26.32
CA HIS A 221 -14.03 9.03 -25.98
C HIS A 221 -14.47 9.15 -24.51
N ALA A 222 -15.27 8.23 -23.99
CA ALA A 222 -15.76 8.34 -22.61
C ALA A 222 -14.75 7.79 -21.60
N LEU A 223 -14.37 6.52 -21.69
CA LEU A 223 -13.53 5.86 -20.70
C LEU A 223 -12.15 6.56 -20.55
N ARG A 224 -11.57 6.99 -21.66
CA ARG A 224 -10.27 7.68 -21.65
C ARG A 224 -10.24 8.90 -20.73
N ASN A 225 -11.35 9.65 -20.66
CA ASN A 225 -11.46 10.84 -19.81
C ASN A 225 -11.92 10.47 -18.39
N ALA A 226 -12.85 9.53 -18.28
CA ALA A 226 -13.38 9.09 -16.99
C ALA A 226 -12.36 8.35 -16.12
N ILE A 227 -11.29 7.75 -16.72
CA ILE A 227 -10.30 6.95 -16.00
C ILE A 227 -9.21 7.81 -15.30
N ILE A 228 -9.07 9.09 -15.65
CA ILE A 228 -8.02 9.96 -15.10
C ILE A 228 -8.05 10.00 -13.56
N PRO A 229 -9.19 10.29 -12.89
CA PRO A 229 -9.24 10.26 -11.44
C PRO A 229 -9.05 8.85 -10.86
N VAL A 230 -9.40 7.81 -11.62
CA VAL A 230 -9.26 6.41 -11.21
C VAL A 230 -7.79 6.01 -11.09
N VAL A 231 -6.94 6.45 -12.03
CA VAL A 231 -5.49 6.19 -11.98
C VAL A 231 -4.87 6.80 -10.75
N ALA A 232 -5.26 8.02 -10.39
CA ALA A 232 -4.82 8.67 -9.17
C ALA A 232 -5.24 7.92 -7.91
N LEU A 233 -6.51 7.55 -7.82
CA LEU A 233 -7.01 6.76 -6.71
C LEU A 233 -6.27 5.42 -6.62
N ALA A 234 -6.04 4.74 -7.75
CA ALA A 234 -5.33 3.46 -7.77
C ALA A 234 -3.90 3.57 -7.22
N ALA A 235 -3.18 4.65 -7.53
CA ALA A 235 -1.84 4.87 -7.00
C ALA A 235 -1.84 5.10 -5.48
N VAL A 236 -2.78 5.90 -4.96
CA VAL A 236 -2.95 6.09 -3.51
C VAL A 236 -3.32 4.76 -2.83
N GLN A 237 -4.24 4.01 -3.41
CA GLN A 237 -4.67 2.71 -2.88
C GLN A 237 -3.55 1.66 -2.91
N PHE A 238 -2.68 1.70 -3.93
CA PHE A 238 -1.51 0.85 -3.97
C PHE A 238 -0.58 1.10 -2.78
N GLY A 239 -0.28 2.36 -2.49
CA GLY A 239 0.52 2.70 -1.31
C GLY A 239 -0.13 2.27 0.01
N PHE A 240 -1.46 2.40 0.13
CA PHE A 240 -2.22 1.93 1.30
C PHE A 240 -2.18 0.39 1.44
N MET A 241 -2.22 -0.34 0.32
CA MET A 241 -2.10 -1.81 0.31
C MET A 241 -0.77 -2.30 0.87
N LEU A 242 0.34 -1.55 0.69
CA LEU A 242 1.64 -1.95 1.24
C LEU A 242 1.62 -2.04 2.77
N GLY A 243 0.93 -1.11 3.45
CA GLY A 243 0.71 -1.21 4.90
C GLY A 243 -0.31 -2.30 5.27
N GLY A 244 -1.34 -2.49 4.45
CA GLY A 244 -2.38 -3.51 4.65
C GLY A 244 -1.95 -4.94 4.32
N SER A 245 -0.80 -5.13 3.66
CA SER A 245 -0.30 -6.45 3.26
C SER A 245 0.14 -7.33 4.43
N ILE A 246 0.45 -6.74 5.60
CA ILE A 246 0.93 -7.46 6.80
C ILE A 246 0.06 -8.68 7.12
N VAL A 247 -1.26 -8.47 7.20
CA VAL A 247 -2.21 -9.54 7.54
C VAL A 247 -2.25 -10.62 6.45
N ILE A 248 -2.26 -10.20 5.19
CA ILE A 248 -2.35 -11.11 4.04
C ILE A 248 -1.06 -11.90 3.88
N GLU A 249 0.10 -11.25 3.94
CA GLU A 249 1.41 -11.92 3.89
C GLU A 249 1.56 -12.93 5.03
N THR A 250 1.09 -12.60 6.24
CA THR A 250 1.15 -13.50 7.40
C THR A 250 0.26 -14.73 7.20
N ILE A 251 -0.99 -14.55 6.74
CA ILE A 251 -1.93 -15.65 6.54
C ILE A 251 -1.43 -16.62 5.46
N PHE A 252 -0.91 -16.09 4.34
CA PHE A 252 -0.43 -16.90 3.22
C PHE A 252 1.05 -17.29 3.33
N GLN A 253 1.74 -16.89 4.41
CA GLN A 253 3.16 -17.13 4.65
C GLN A 253 4.04 -16.68 3.47
N ILE A 254 3.77 -15.48 2.98
CA ILE A 254 4.55 -14.84 1.92
C ILE A 254 5.67 -14.05 2.58
N ASN A 255 6.92 -14.33 2.22
CA ASN A 255 8.10 -13.71 2.82
C ASN A 255 8.33 -12.27 2.29
N GLY A 256 7.39 -11.36 2.55
CA GLY A 256 7.52 -9.95 2.25
C GLY A 256 7.83 -9.09 3.48
N LEU A 257 7.75 -7.77 3.33
CA LEU A 257 7.98 -6.80 4.40
C LEU A 257 6.88 -6.84 5.47
N GLY A 258 5.64 -7.15 5.08
CA GLY A 258 4.54 -7.29 6.02
C GLY A 258 4.74 -8.47 6.96
N TYR A 259 5.13 -9.63 6.42
CA TYR A 259 5.48 -10.79 7.22
C TYR A 259 6.69 -10.52 8.12
N LEU A 260 7.72 -9.87 7.59
CA LEU A 260 8.91 -9.46 8.36
C LEU A 260 8.55 -8.48 9.49
N ALA A 261 7.61 -7.56 9.26
CA ALA A 261 7.11 -6.67 10.30
C ALA A 261 6.44 -7.44 11.44
N TRP A 262 5.58 -8.39 11.10
CA TRP A 262 4.95 -9.28 12.07
C TRP A 262 5.98 -10.06 12.91
N GLU A 263 6.96 -10.72 12.26
CA GLU A 263 8.04 -11.44 12.95
C GLU A 263 8.83 -10.51 13.88
N SER A 264 9.15 -9.29 13.42
CA SER A 264 9.92 -8.31 14.17
C SER A 264 9.17 -7.83 15.42
N ILE A 265 7.83 -7.66 15.33
CA ILE A 265 6.98 -7.35 16.48
C ILE A 265 7.03 -8.47 17.51
N GLN A 266 6.84 -9.71 17.07
CA GLN A 266 6.84 -10.88 17.96
C GLN A 266 8.18 -11.06 18.69
N ARG A 267 9.27 -10.74 18.01
CA ARG A 267 10.65 -10.90 18.52
C ARG A 267 11.20 -9.64 19.17
N LYS A 268 10.43 -8.55 19.26
CA LYS A 268 10.84 -7.24 19.79
C LYS A 268 12.09 -6.68 19.09
N ASP A 269 12.21 -6.89 17.76
CA ASP A 269 13.34 -6.40 16.96
C ASP A 269 13.10 -4.93 16.57
N LEU A 270 13.44 -4.03 17.48
CA LEU A 270 13.14 -2.60 17.35
C LEU A 270 13.79 -1.95 16.11
N PRO A 271 15.08 -2.18 15.77
CA PRO A 271 15.68 -1.59 14.58
C PRO A 271 14.97 -2.04 13.29
N MET A 272 14.60 -3.32 13.20
CA MET A 272 13.91 -3.87 12.05
C MET A 272 12.51 -3.26 11.92
N MET A 273 11.73 -3.21 13.01
CA MET A 273 10.39 -2.59 13.02
C MET A 273 10.44 -1.14 12.58
N GLN A 274 11.36 -0.35 13.16
CA GLN A 274 11.54 1.05 12.84
C GLN A 274 11.88 1.27 11.36
N ALA A 275 12.80 0.49 10.83
CA ALA A 275 13.23 0.59 9.44
C ALA A 275 12.12 0.17 8.46
N ILE A 276 11.35 -0.89 8.74
CA ILE A 276 10.22 -1.30 7.90
C ILE A 276 9.18 -0.18 7.81
N VAL A 277 8.78 0.40 8.95
CA VAL A 277 7.79 1.50 8.96
C VAL A 277 8.32 2.71 8.21
N LEU A 278 9.60 3.07 8.39
CA LEU A 278 10.22 4.17 7.66
C LEU A 278 10.23 3.92 6.15
N VAL A 279 10.70 2.75 5.71
CA VAL A 279 10.81 2.39 4.28
C VAL A 279 9.43 2.34 3.61
N LEU A 280 8.44 1.68 4.24
CA LEU A 280 7.08 1.65 3.70
C LEU A 280 6.46 3.04 3.62
N SER A 281 6.70 3.89 4.61
CA SER A 281 6.21 5.28 4.60
C SER A 281 6.87 6.12 3.51
N ILE A 282 8.18 5.98 3.29
CA ILE A 282 8.89 6.65 2.20
C ILE A 282 8.33 6.19 0.84
N ILE A 283 8.13 4.88 0.65
CA ILE A 283 7.54 4.34 -0.57
C ILE A 283 6.13 4.89 -0.77
N TYR A 284 5.29 4.93 0.28
CA TYR A 284 3.96 5.52 0.21
C TYR A 284 3.99 7.00 -0.23
N VAL A 285 4.89 7.79 0.36
CA VAL A 285 5.08 9.21 0.02
C VAL A 285 5.53 9.36 -1.43
N LEU A 286 6.47 8.54 -1.89
CA LEU A 286 6.94 8.55 -3.27
C LEU A 286 5.84 8.18 -4.27
N ILE A 287 5.05 7.14 -3.99
CA ILE A 287 3.92 6.74 -4.83
C ILE A 287 2.88 7.86 -4.90
N THR A 288 2.54 8.47 -3.77
CA THR A 288 1.59 9.57 -3.71
C THR A 288 2.11 10.80 -4.49
N PHE A 289 3.39 11.12 -4.33
CA PHE A 289 4.03 12.20 -5.09
C PHE A 289 3.99 11.93 -6.60
N LEU A 290 4.29 10.71 -7.03
CA LEU A 290 4.21 10.32 -8.44
C LEU A 290 2.77 10.37 -8.96
N ALA A 291 1.79 9.97 -8.15
CA ALA A 291 0.37 10.08 -8.48
C ALA A 291 -0.07 11.54 -8.67
N ASP A 292 0.38 12.45 -7.79
CA ASP A 292 0.12 13.87 -7.89
C ASP A 292 0.74 14.47 -9.17
N MET A 293 1.97 14.06 -9.51
CA MET A 293 2.63 14.48 -10.74
C MET A 293 1.89 13.99 -11.99
N LEU A 294 1.47 12.72 -11.96
CA LEU A 294 0.69 12.12 -13.04
C LEU A 294 -0.65 12.86 -13.22
N ASN A 295 -1.36 13.17 -12.13
CA ASN A 295 -2.59 13.95 -12.17
C ASN A 295 -2.37 15.35 -12.77
N ALA A 296 -1.34 16.07 -12.32
CA ALA A 296 -1.00 17.37 -12.84
C ALA A 296 -0.57 17.33 -14.32
N PHE A 297 -0.08 16.20 -14.81
CA PHE A 297 0.22 15.98 -16.23
C PHE A 297 -1.06 15.70 -17.04
N LEU A 298 -1.95 14.88 -16.52
CA LEU A 298 -3.20 14.45 -17.18
C LEU A 298 -4.28 15.53 -17.17
N ASP A 299 -4.37 16.32 -16.10
CA ASP A 299 -5.31 17.45 -15.96
C ASP A 299 -4.57 18.77 -15.73
N PRO A 300 -4.39 19.58 -16.80
CA PRO A 300 -3.73 20.88 -16.69
C PRO A 300 -4.42 21.91 -15.75
N ARG A 301 -5.70 21.70 -15.42
CA ARG A 301 -6.50 22.63 -14.58
C ARG A 301 -6.01 22.63 -13.14
N ILE A 302 -5.46 21.53 -12.66
CA ILE A 302 -4.92 21.38 -11.30
C ILE A 302 -3.65 22.22 -11.07
N ARG A 303 -3.02 22.71 -12.14
CA ARG A 303 -1.76 23.47 -12.06
C ARG A 303 -1.92 24.92 -11.63
N VAL A 304 -3.13 25.44 -11.65
CA VAL A 304 -3.45 26.87 -11.50
C VAL A 304 -4.06 27.17 -10.12
N SER A 305 -4.41 26.17 -9.34
CA SER A 305 -4.84 26.24 -7.95
C SER A 305 -3.68 25.88 -7.00
#